data_d6860b758d72978abb782b0973579b2b
#
_entry.id   d6860b758d72978abb782b0973579b2b
#
_cell.length_a   1.000
_cell.length_b   1.000
_cell.length_c   1.000
_cell.angle_alpha   90.00
_cell.angle_beta   90.00
_cell.angle_gamma   90.00
#
_symmetry.space_group_name_H-M   'P 1'
#
loop_
_entity.id
_entity.type
_entity.pdbx_description
1 polymer ?
#
loop_
_entity_poly.entity_id
_entity_poly.type
_entity_poly.pdbx_seq_one_letter_code
_entity_poly.pdbx_strand_id
1 'polypeptide(L)'
;MKKFLVGLFLVASLSVLGANVNTERKLSTDREDKFLMLDEVSHVPDYEKFMSTYAKEKDDFRKNFRAMQEKNDNKGLIALMKKYIEKYPDDAYAYEVMGSLYVLENNTKEADKYFSKAIELGDDDTGKYSYVLLYANEKKGAKRKQADKYFEELSKGSYSERGLRELRISKTEALTGNAYAILRLAAFYYDSGHPRQAEKYAKEFLEFDKEDYFIIEMLSGTYFEQKKYAEAEKFLLPLAKKGNTQAQWFLAMGYFETKKFKEAESWAKKALDGAKREGSFSKHIEQLLMMLDGELNK
;
A
#
# COMPACT_ATOMS: atom_id res chain seq x y z
N MET A 1 -12.75 -5.91 -22.15
CA MET A 1 -13.51 -6.86 -21.30
C MET A 1 -12.68 -8.02 -20.73
N LYS A 2 -11.56 -8.48 -21.35
CA LYS A 2 -10.72 -9.59 -20.79
C LYS A 2 -9.79 -9.19 -19.62
N LYS A 3 -9.55 -7.91 -19.38
CA LYS A 3 -8.65 -7.43 -18.32
C LYS A 3 -9.26 -7.42 -16.91
N PHE A 4 -10.58 -7.51 -16.80
CA PHE A 4 -11.33 -7.48 -15.52
C PHE A 4 -11.41 -8.86 -14.80
N LEU A 5 -11.06 -9.96 -15.47
CA LEU A 5 -11.26 -11.30 -14.91
C LEU A 5 -10.18 -11.77 -13.95
N VAL A 6 -9.01 -11.15 -13.94
CA VAL A 6 -7.85 -11.64 -13.15
C VAL A 6 -8.00 -11.33 -11.65
N GLY A 7 -8.50 -10.17 -11.29
CA GLY A 7 -8.79 -9.80 -9.89
C GLY A 7 -10.02 -10.53 -9.32
N LEU A 8 -10.98 -10.85 -10.19
CA LEU A 8 -12.24 -11.48 -9.78
C LEU A 8 -12.06 -12.90 -9.22
N PHE A 9 -11.04 -13.64 -9.60
CA PHE A 9 -10.92 -15.06 -9.25
C PHE A 9 -10.51 -15.30 -7.79
N LEU A 10 -9.53 -14.55 -7.28
CA LEU A 10 -9.16 -14.60 -5.86
C LEU A 10 -10.25 -13.96 -4.98
N VAL A 11 -10.97 -12.98 -5.51
CA VAL A 11 -12.14 -12.37 -4.86
C VAL A 11 -13.34 -13.28 -4.95
N ALA A 12 -13.54 -13.99 -6.08
CA ALA A 12 -14.62 -14.96 -6.27
C ALA A 12 -14.49 -16.17 -5.34
N SER A 13 -13.27 -16.59 -4.98
CA SER A 13 -13.07 -17.69 -4.02
C SER A 13 -13.62 -17.39 -2.64
N LEU A 14 -13.56 -16.12 -2.22
CA LEU A 14 -14.17 -15.68 -0.95
C LEU A 14 -15.62 -15.22 -1.13
N SER A 15 -16.05 -14.84 -2.34
CA SER A 15 -17.47 -14.65 -2.63
C SER A 15 -18.22 -15.98 -2.64
N VAL A 16 -17.58 -17.09 -2.97
CA VAL A 16 -18.16 -18.44 -2.80
C VAL A 16 -18.32 -18.77 -1.32
N LEU A 17 -17.38 -18.37 -0.45
CA LEU A 17 -17.57 -18.44 1.00
C LEU A 17 -18.68 -17.47 1.46
N GLY A 18 -18.73 -16.25 0.90
CA GLY A 18 -19.75 -15.25 1.22
C GLY A 18 -21.15 -15.59 0.70
N ALA A 19 -21.28 -16.26 -0.44
CA ALA A 19 -22.58 -16.66 -1.01
C ALA A 19 -23.29 -17.73 -0.16
N ASN A 20 -22.56 -18.49 0.64
CA ASN A 20 -23.11 -19.47 1.59
C ASN A 20 -23.16 -18.96 3.03
N VAL A 21 -22.76 -17.70 3.28
CA VAL A 21 -22.77 -17.10 4.61
C VAL A 21 -24.17 -16.61 4.93
N ASN A 22 -24.73 -17.14 5.99
CA ASN A 22 -25.98 -16.64 6.57
C ASN A 22 -25.78 -15.15 6.94
N THR A 23 -26.51 -14.27 6.24
CA THR A 23 -26.25 -12.83 6.08
C THR A 23 -26.60 -11.98 7.31
N GLU A 24 -26.63 -12.54 8.52
CA GLU A 24 -26.85 -11.76 9.74
C GLU A 24 -25.71 -10.79 10.08
N ARG A 25 -24.57 -10.88 9.36
CA ARG A 25 -23.41 -10.05 9.56
C ARG A 25 -23.04 -9.30 8.28
N LYS A 26 -23.64 -8.16 8.10
CA LYS A 26 -23.24 -7.19 7.06
C LYS A 26 -22.47 -6.05 7.70
N LEU A 27 -21.30 -5.75 7.14
CA LEU A 27 -20.65 -4.46 7.37
C LEU A 27 -21.55 -3.39 6.76
N SER A 28 -21.63 -2.21 7.41
CA SER A 28 -22.49 -1.11 6.96
C SER A 28 -22.25 -0.78 5.49
N THR A 29 -23.31 -0.67 4.70
CA THR A 29 -23.27 -0.25 3.30
C THR A 29 -23.25 1.27 3.16
N ASP A 30 -23.53 2.02 4.24
CA ASP A 30 -23.78 3.46 4.23
C ASP A 30 -22.57 4.29 4.69
N ARG A 31 -21.40 3.67 4.86
CA ARG A 31 -20.17 4.39 5.21
C ARG A 31 -19.53 4.96 3.96
N GLU A 32 -19.12 6.21 4.03
CA GLU A 32 -18.14 6.79 3.12
C GLU A 32 -16.86 5.97 3.24
N ASP A 33 -16.56 5.21 2.20
CA ASP A 33 -15.39 4.35 2.17
C ASP A 33 -14.23 5.13 1.53
N LYS A 34 -13.26 5.50 2.35
CA LYS A 34 -12.09 6.27 1.91
C LYS A 34 -11.39 5.64 0.70
N PHE A 35 -11.36 4.31 0.62
CA PHE A 35 -10.75 3.63 -0.50
C PHE A 35 -11.52 3.82 -1.81
N LEU A 36 -12.85 3.87 -1.74
CA LEU A 36 -13.70 4.11 -2.92
C LEU A 36 -13.64 5.57 -3.39
N MET A 37 -13.33 6.52 -2.48
CA MET A 37 -13.21 7.94 -2.82
C MET A 37 -11.90 8.29 -3.54
N LEU A 38 -10.91 7.39 -3.57
CA LEU A 38 -9.64 7.57 -4.27
C LEU A 38 -9.72 7.32 -5.80
N ASP A 39 -10.91 7.23 -6.38
CA ASP A 39 -11.08 7.07 -7.84
C ASP A 39 -10.56 8.27 -8.67
N GLU A 40 -10.19 9.36 -8.02
CA GLU A 40 -9.65 10.57 -8.64
C GLU A 40 -8.16 10.82 -8.34
N VAL A 41 -7.33 9.81 -8.30
CA VAL A 41 -5.88 10.07 -8.38
C VAL A 41 -5.56 10.50 -9.82
N SER A 42 -5.89 11.77 -10.11
CA SER A 42 -5.82 12.41 -11.42
C SER A 42 -4.39 12.69 -11.91
N HIS A 43 -3.36 12.07 -11.32
CA HIS A 43 -1.96 12.40 -11.54
C HIS A 43 -1.12 11.28 -12.15
N VAL A 44 -1.72 10.31 -12.84
CA VAL A 44 -0.92 9.35 -13.62
C VAL A 44 -0.77 9.89 -15.05
N PRO A 45 0.34 10.57 -15.36
CA PRO A 45 0.60 10.96 -16.73
C PRO A 45 0.87 9.69 -17.53
N ASP A 46 0.11 9.50 -18.60
CA ASP A 46 0.33 8.46 -19.59
C ASP A 46 0.36 7.00 -19.01
N TYR A 47 -0.79 6.57 -18.48
CA TYR A 47 -1.02 5.22 -17.94
C TYR A 47 -0.55 4.09 -18.87
N GLU A 48 -0.71 4.22 -20.19
CA GLU A 48 -0.29 3.19 -21.16
C GLU A 48 1.23 3.07 -21.27
N LYS A 49 1.93 4.20 -21.29
CA LYS A 49 3.40 4.24 -21.30
C LYS A 49 3.97 3.70 -20.01
N PHE A 50 3.36 4.06 -18.91
CA PHE A 50 3.69 3.59 -17.57
C PHE A 50 3.56 2.07 -17.48
N MET A 51 2.41 1.51 -17.90
CA MET A 51 2.17 0.07 -17.89
C MET A 51 3.08 -0.70 -18.85
N SER A 52 3.45 -0.11 -20.00
CA SER A 52 4.35 -0.76 -20.96
C SER A 52 5.80 -0.86 -20.46
N THR A 53 6.25 0.10 -19.67
CA THR A 53 7.61 0.13 -19.09
C THR A 53 7.76 -0.90 -17.98
N TYR A 54 6.75 -1.04 -17.14
CA TYR A 54 6.78 -1.96 -15.99
C TYR A 54 6.61 -3.42 -16.38
N ALA A 55 5.87 -3.71 -17.41
CA ALA A 55 5.66 -5.08 -17.87
C ALA A 55 6.97 -5.78 -18.27
N LYS A 56 8.06 -5.04 -18.53
CA LYS A 56 9.34 -5.61 -18.99
C LYS A 56 10.26 -6.10 -17.86
N GLU A 57 10.22 -5.56 -16.66
CA GLU A 57 11.25 -5.80 -15.65
C GLU A 57 10.92 -6.83 -14.56
N LYS A 58 9.64 -7.10 -14.29
CA LYS A 58 9.22 -8.11 -13.27
C LYS A 58 8.43 -9.28 -13.89
N ASP A 59 8.69 -9.63 -15.14
CA ASP A 59 7.76 -10.32 -16.05
C ASP A 59 7.45 -11.78 -15.69
N ASP A 60 8.40 -12.57 -15.17
CA ASP A 60 8.23 -14.01 -15.05
C ASP A 60 7.22 -14.42 -13.95
N PHE A 61 7.27 -13.82 -12.77
CA PHE A 61 6.33 -14.13 -11.70
C PHE A 61 4.90 -13.80 -12.13
N ARG A 62 4.68 -12.60 -12.64
CA ARG A 62 3.37 -12.06 -13.04
C ARG A 62 2.77 -12.81 -14.22
N LYS A 63 3.60 -13.10 -15.24
CA LYS A 63 3.20 -13.88 -16.39
C LYS A 63 2.77 -15.28 -15.98
N ASN A 64 3.57 -15.94 -15.12
CA ASN A 64 3.25 -17.25 -14.60
C ASN A 64 2.01 -17.23 -13.70
N PHE A 65 1.89 -16.23 -12.84
CA PHE A 65 0.75 -16.07 -11.95
C PHE A 65 -0.56 -15.93 -12.75
N ARG A 66 -0.59 -15.05 -13.75
CA ARG A 66 -1.74 -14.85 -14.63
C ARG A 66 -2.07 -16.12 -15.45
N ALA A 67 -1.06 -16.74 -16.04
CA ALA A 67 -1.26 -17.96 -16.82
C ALA A 67 -1.83 -19.12 -15.99
N MET A 68 -1.41 -19.25 -14.74
CA MET A 68 -1.94 -20.24 -13.80
C MET A 68 -3.36 -19.89 -13.35
N GLN A 69 -3.66 -18.61 -13.12
CA GLN A 69 -5.02 -18.15 -12.81
C GLN A 69 -5.99 -18.43 -13.96
N GLU A 70 -5.61 -18.13 -15.19
CA GLU A 70 -6.43 -18.39 -16.38
C GLU A 70 -6.74 -19.88 -16.55
N LYS A 71 -5.84 -20.76 -16.13
CA LYS A 71 -5.98 -22.22 -16.18
C LYS A 71 -6.63 -22.82 -14.94
N ASN A 72 -6.94 -22.03 -13.92
CA ASN A 72 -7.39 -22.48 -12.60
C ASN A 72 -6.40 -23.48 -11.94
N ASP A 73 -5.10 -23.29 -12.19
CA ASP A 73 -4.05 -24.13 -11.61
C ASP A 73 -3.69 -23.67 -10.19
N ASN A 74 -4.56 -23.98 -9.24
CA ASN A 74 -4.36 -23.61 -7.83
C ASN A 74 -3.09 -24.22 -7.24
N LYS A 75 -2.72 -25.44 -7.63
CA LYS A 75 -1.51 -26.10 -7.14
C LYS A 75 -0.25 -25.40 -7.65
N GLY A 76 -0.26 -25.02 -8.92
CA GLY A 76 0.81 -24.21 -9.53
C GLY A 76 0.92 -22.84 -8.85
N LEU A 77 -0.20 -22.16 -8.60
CA LEU A 77 -0.24 -20.91 -7.87
C LEU A 77 0.31 -21.03 -6.45
N ILE A 78 -0.06 -22.09 -5.71
CA ILE A 78 0.48 -22.35 -4.37
C ILE A 78 2.00 -22.54 -4.42
N ALA A 79 2.50 -23.31 -5.39
CA ALA A 79 3.94 -23.52 -5.55
C ALA A 79 4.69 -22.20 -5.91
N LEU A 80 4.10 -21.39 -6.78
CA LEU A 80 4.62 -20.08 -7.17
C LEU A 80 4.66 -19.12 -5.98
N MET A 81 3.56 -19.05 -5.22
CA MET A 81 3.45 -18.16 -4.05
C MET A 81 4.37 -18.59 -2.90
N LYS A 82 4.66 -19.87 -2.72
CA LYS A 82 5.67 -20.33 -1.75
C LYS A 82 7.04 -19.73 -2.06
N LYS A 83 7.48 -19.81 -3.33
CA LYS A 83 8.74 -19.17 -3.77
C LYS A 83 8.73 -17.66 -3.60
N TYR A 84 7.58 -17.04 -3.84
CA TYR A 84 7.42 -15.59 -3.63
C TYR A 84 7.59 -15.22 -2.15
N ILE A 85 6.94 -15.93 -1.24
CA ILE A 85 7.02 -15.71 0.21
C ILE A 85 8.44 -15.99 0.75
N GLU A 86 9.15 -17.01 0.21
CA GLU A 86 10.55 -17.25 0.57
C GLU A 86 11.45 -16.05 0.25
N LYS A 87 11.16 -15.36 -0.86
CA LYS A 87 11.90 -14.16 -1.28
C LYS A 87 11.43 -12.89 -0.54
N TYR A 88 10.14 -12.81 -0.23
CA TYR A 88 9.50 -11.64 0.40
C TYR A 88 8.70 -12.08 1.65
N PRO A 89 9.39 -12.47 2.73
CA PRO A 89 8.74 -13.09 3.91
C PRO A 89 7.87 -12.11 4.71
N ASP A 90 8.05 -10.80 4.50
CA ASP A 90 7.30 -9.75 5.19
C ASP A 90 6.11 -9.23 4.38
N ASP A 91 5.86 -9.79 3.20
CA ASP A 91 4.70 -9.39 2.39
C ASP A 91 3.41 -10.02 2.92
N ALA A 92 2.75 -9.32 3.84
CA ALA A 92 1.53 -9.77 4.50
C ALA A 92 0.44 -10.20 3.51
N TYR A 93 0.28 -9.47 2.38
CA TYR A 93 -0.74 -9.80 1.40
C TYR A 93 -0.45 -11.11 0.65
N ALA A 94 0.82 -11.47 0.47
CA ALA A 94 1.17 -12.77 -0.13
C ALA A 94 0.67 -13.95 0.72
N TYR A 95 0.66 -13.80 2.04
CA TYR A 95 0.08 -14.78 2.95
C TYR A 95 -1.46 -14.82 2.86
N GLU A 96 -2.12 -13.67 2.68
CA GLU A 96 -3.56 -13.63 2.43
C GLU A 96 -3.92 -14.37 1.14
N VAL A 97 -3.17 -14.17 0.06
CA VAL A 97 -3.32 -14.90 -1.21
C VAL A 97 -3.15 -16.40 -1.01
N MET A 98 -2.13 -16.83 -0.24
CA MET A 98 -1.95 -18.24 0.09
C MET A 98 -3.14 -18.82 0.86
N GLY A 99 -3.65 -18.10 1.86
CA GLY A 99 -4.85 -18.50 2.60
C GLY A 99 -6.05 -18.69 1.65
N SER A 100 -6.25 -17.75 0.73
CA SER A 100 -7.33 -17.82 -0.28
C SER A 100 -7.19 -19.01 -1.22
N LEU A 101 -5.97 -19.32 -1.66
CA LEU A 101 -5.70 -20.50 -2.49
C LEU A 101 -6.00 -21.81 -1.73
N TYR A 102 -5.67 -21.89 -0.44
CA TYR A 102 -6.02 -23.06 0.36
C TYR A 102 -7.52 -23.17 0.65
N VAL A 103 -8.26 -22.06 0.67
CA VAL A 103 -9.73 -22.11 0.67
C VAL A 103 -10.26 -22.77 -0.59
N LEU A 104 -9.72 -22.44 -1.77
CA LEU A 104 -10.09 -23.09 -3.04
C LEU A 104 -9.79 -24.60 -3.06
N GLU A 105 -8.72 -25.01 -2.38
CA GLU A 105 -8.36 -26.43 -2.20
C GLU A 105 -9.13 -27.11 -1.04
N ASN A 106 -10.13 -26.45 -0.45
CA ASN A 106 -10.91 -26.92 0.70
C ASN A 106 -10.04 -27.28 1.93
N ASN A 107 -8.88 -26.66 2.07
CA ASN A 107 -7.95 -26.88 3.19
C ASN A 107 -8.05 -25.76 4.22
N THR A 108 -9.10 -25.79 5.02
CA THR A 108 -9.38 -24.79 6.05
C THR A 108 -8.23 -24.62 7.06
N LYS A 109 -7.51 -25.68 7.39
CA LYS A 109 -6.40 -25.64 8.34
C LYS A 109 -5.23 -24.81 7.81
N GLU A 110 -4.81 -25.03 6.59
CA GLU A 110 -3.74 -24.21 5.99
C GLU A 110 -4.24 -22.79 5.70
N ALA A 111 -5.49 -22.60 5.27
CA ALA A 111 -6.08 -21.29 5.08
C ALA A 111 -6.02 -20.46 6.38
N ASP A 112 -6.44 -21.03 7.52
CA ASP A 112 -6.36 -20.40 8.84
C ASP A 112 -4.93 -19.95 9.18
N LYS A 113 -3.96 -20.85 9.01
CA LYS A 113 -2.55 -20.57 9.28
C LYS A 113 -2.04 -19.36 8.47
N TYR A 114 -2.35 -19.33 7.19
CA TYR A 114 -1.88 -18.28 6.30
C TYR A 114 -2.61 -16.95 6.53
N PHE A 115 -3.93 -16.93 6.77
CA PHE A 115 -4.63 -15.71 7.16
C PHE A 115 -4.17 -15.17 8.51
N SER A 116 -3.92 -16.04 9.49
CA SER A 116 -3.37 -15.63 10.79
C SER A 116 -1.99 -14.99 10.62
N LYS A 117 -1.14 -15.53 9.72
CA LYS A 117 0.17 -14.95 9.44
C LYS A 117 0.08 -13.61 8.71
N ALA A 118 -0.85 -13.45 7.78
CA ALA A 118 -1.11 -12.18 7.12
C ALA A 118 -1.47 -11.08 8.15
N ILE A 119 -2.38 -11.39 9.08
CA ILE A 119 -2.79 -10.48 10.15
C ILE A 119 -1.60 -10.13 11.07
N GLU A 120 -0.80 -11.13 11.47
CA GLU A 120 0.42 -10.92 12.28
C GLU A 120 1.40 -9.96 11.61
N LEU A 121 1.54 -10.02 10.29
CA LEU A 121 2.43 -9.17 9.49
C LEU A 121 1.82 -7.78 9.18
N GLY A 122 0.60 -7.51 9.61
CA GLY A 122 -0.03 -6.19 9.48
C GLY A 122 -0.98 -6.05 8.29
N ASP A 123 -1.43 -7.15 7.68
CA ASP A 123 -2.58 -7.13 6.76
C ASP A 123 -3.89 -7.19 7.55
N ASP A 124 -4.09 -6.14 8.36
CA ASP A 124 -5.12 -6.16 9.41
C ASP A 124 -6.53 -6.25 8.85
N ASP A 125 -6.88 -5.43 7.86
CA ASP A 125 -8.29 -5.27 7.47
C ASP A 125 -8.76 -6.36 6.52
N THR A 126 -8.06 -6.60 5.41
CA THR A 126 -8.45 -7.63 4.45
C THR A 126 -8.14 -9.02 4.96
N GLY A 127 -7.04 -9.20 5.70
CA GLY A 127 -6.71 -10.46 6.36
C GLY A 127 -7.74 -10.83 7.44
N LYS A 128 -8.15 -9.89 8.29
CA LYS A 128 -9.24 -10.09 9.28
C LYS A 128 -10.55 -10.42 8.60
N TYR A 129 -10.90 -9.70 7.50
CA TYR A 129 -12.10 -9.98 6.75
C TYR A 129 -12.10 -11.39 6.15
N SER A 130 -10.98 -11.82 5.58
CA SER A 130 -10.81 -13.18 5.05
C SER A 130 -10.94 -14.24 6.13
N TYR A 131 -10.40 -13.98 7.33
CA TYR A 131 -10.57 -14.86 8.50
C TYR A 131 -12.03 -14.94 8.98
N VAL A 132 -12.73 -13.79 9.01
CA VAL A 132 -14.17 -13.73 9.35
C VAL A 132 -14.98 -14.60 8.38
N LEU A 133 -14.71 -14.50 7.08
CA LEU A 133 -15.39 -15.30 6.06
C LEU A 133 -15.11 -16.80 6.22
N LEU A 134 -13.85 -17.17 6.53
CA LEU A 134 -13.45 -18.57 6.72
C LEU A 134 -14.27 -19.26 7.82
N TYR A 135 -14.58 -18.53 8.89
CA TYR A 135 -15.29 -19.08 10.07
C TYR A 135 -16.75 -18.60 10.20
N ALA A 136 -17.29 -17.98 9.15
CA ALA A 136 -18.65 -17.42 9.17
C ALA A 136 -19.75 -18.45 9.49
N ASN A 137 -19.59 -19.68 9.02
CA ASN A 137 -20.55 -20.77 9.18
C ASN A 137 -20.37 -21.59 10.47
N GLU A 138 -19.28 -21.37 11.22
CA GLU A 138 -19.12 -22.05 12.50
C GLU A 138 -20.09 -21.49 13.56
N LYS A 139 -20.78 -22.35 14.27
CA LYS A 139 -21.76 -21.94 15.30
C LYS A 139 -21.12 -21.57 16.62
N LYS A 140 -19.98 -22.18 16.97
CA LYS A 140 -19.28 -22.00 18.25
C LYS A 140 -17.83 -22.48 18.17
N GLY A 141 -17.01 -22.06 19.11
CA GLY A 141 -15.61 -22.48 19.21
C GLY A 141 -14.65 -21.31 19.31
N ALA A 142 -13.38 -21.60 19.56
CA ALA A 142 -12.35 -20.55 19.72
C ALA A 142 -12.15 -19.75 18.42
N LYS A 143 -12.14 -20.41 17.28
CA LYS A 143 -11.98 -19.77 15.95
C LYS A 143 -13.14 -18.87 15.62
N ARG A 144 -14.38 -19.29 15.95
CA ARG A 144 -15.56 -18.45 15.80
C ARG A 144 -15.49 -17.20 16.69
N LYS A 145 -15.11 -17.35 17.96
CA LYS A 145 -14.93 -16.20 18.86
C LYS A 145 -13.90 -15.21 18.34
N GLN A 146 -12.80 -15.71 17.79
CA GLN A 146 -11.79 -14.85 17.17
C GLN A 146 -12.32 -14.13 15.92
N ALA A 147 -13.07 -14.83 15.06
CA ALA A 147 -13.72 -14.23 13.90
C ALA A 147 -14.74 -13.16 14.32
N ASP A 148 -15.51 -13.39 15.41
CA ASP A 148 -16.45 -12.43 15.97
C ASP A 148 -15.74 -11.16 16.45
N LYS A 149 -14.57 -11.32 17.11
CA LYS A 149 -13.76 -10.19 17.56
C LYS A 149 -13.24 -9.38 16.35
N TYR A 150 -12.71 -10.05 15.33
CA TYR A 150 -12.25 -9.36 14.11
C TYR A 150 -13.40 -8.65 13.38
N PHE A 151 -14.59 -9.26 13.32
CA PHE A 151 -15.77 -8.61 12.76
C PHE A 151 -16.16 -7.34 13.53
N GLU A 152 -16.08 -7.39 14.87
CA GLU A 152 -16.35 -6.21 15.70
C GLU A 152 -15.29 -5.10 15.46
N GLU A 153 -14.03 -5.45 15.34
CA GLU A 153 -12.96 -4.49 15.01
C GLU A 153 -13.22 -3.85 13.64
N LEU A 154 -13.49 -4.65 12.59
CA LEU A 154 -13.80 -4.17 11.26
C LEU A 154 -15.06 -3.30 11.23
N SER A 155 -16.09 -3.64 12.03
CA SER A 155 -17.35 -2.89 12.10
C SER A 155 -17.18 -1.50 12.74
N LYS A 156 -16.15 -1.31 13.56
CA LYS A 156 -15.75 0.00 14.12
C LYS A 156 -14.84 0.79 13.19
N GLY A 157 -14.24 0.13 12.21
CA GLY A 157 -13.37 0.73 11.20
C GLY A 157 -14.12 1.53 10.14
N SER A 158 -13.38 2.11 9.20
CA SER A 158 -13.91 2.99 8.15
C SER A 158 -14.35 2.25 6.87
N TYR A 159 -14.31 0.91 6.87
CA TYR A 159 -14.56 0.14 5.66
C TYR A 159 -15.98 -0.37 5.58
N SER A 160 -16.56 -0.28 4.38
CA SER A 160 -17.71 -1.08 3.96
C SER A 160 -17.24 -2.46 3.47
N GLU A 161 -18.17 -3.41 3.33
CA GLU A 161 -17.85 -4.69 2.69
C GLU A 161 -17.38 -4.51 1.24
N ARG A 162 -17.95 -3.54 0.52
CA ARG A 162 -17.53 -3.17 -0.83
C ARG A 162 -16.10 -2.62 -0.82
N GLY A 163 -15.76 -1.73 0.10
CA GLY A 163 -14.43 -1.15 0.22
C GLY A 163 -13.36 -2.19 0.53
N LEU A 164 -13.62 -3.14 1.44
CA LEU A 164 -12.68 -4.25 1.71
C LEU A 164 -12.47 -5.14 0.47
N ARG A 165 -13.53 -5.35 -0.32
CA ARG A 165 -13.45 -6.11 -1.57
C ARG A 165 -12.58 -5.39 -2.61
N GLU A 166 -12.83 -4.10 -2.84
CA GLU A 166 -12.04 -3.28 -3.76
C GLU A 166 -10.57 -3.15 -3.32
N LEU A 167 -10.34 -2.99 -2.01
CA LEU A 167 -8.99 -2.99 -1.45
C LEU A 167 -8.25 -4.30 -1.76
N ARG A 168 -8.91 -5.45 -1.63
CA ARG A 168 -8.31 -6.74 -1.99
C ARG A 168 -8.06 -6.87 -3.49
N ILE A 169 -8.95 -6.37 -4.34
CA ILE A 169 -8.73 -6.32 -5.78
C ILE A 169 -7.47 -5.51 -6.08
N SER A 170 -7.35 -4.32 -5.53
CA SER A 170 -6.18 -3.46 -5.74
C SER A 170 -4.88 -4.09 -5.21
N LYS A 171 -4.91 -4.78 -4.07
CA LYS A 171 -3.74 -5.54 -3.57
C LYS A 171 -3.34 -6.67 -4.53
N THR A 172 -4.32 -7.38 -5.11
CA THR A 172 -4.05 -8.41 -6.11
C THR A 172 -3.46 -7.82 -7.38
N GLU A 173 -3.99 -6.71 -7.85
CA GLU A 173 -3.46 -5.99 -9.01
C GLU A 173 -2.04 -5.46 -8.74
N ALA A 174 -1.76 -4.92 -7.57
CA ALA A 174 -0.42 -4.49 -7.17
C ALA A 174 0.55 -5.67 -7.14
N LEU A 175 0.17 -6.80 -6.54
CA LEU A 175 0.97 -8.02 -6.53
C LEU A 175 1.30 -8.49 -7.95
N THR A 176 0.37 -8.37 -8.88
CA THR A 176 0.58 -8.67 -10.29
C THR A 176 1.20 -7.50 -11.08
N GLY A 177 1.48 -6.38 -10.42
CA GLY A 177 2.25 -5.25 -10.90
C GLY A 177 1.50 -4.21 -11.67
N ASN A 178 0.30 -3.97 -11.30
CA ASN A 178 -0.42 -2.80 -11.73
C ASN A 178 0.11 -1.58 -10.96
N ALA A 179 0.87 -0.72 -11.64
CA ALA A 179 1.46 0.45 -11.03
C ALA A 179 0.42 1.44 -10.49
N TYR A 180 -0.71 1.58 -11.17
CA TYR A 180 -1.81 2.40 -10.68
C TYR A 180 -2.37 1.86 -9.37
N ALA A 181 -2.54 0.55 -9.25
CA ALA A 181 -2.97 -0.08 -8.02
C ALA A 181 -1.94 0.10 -6.89
N ILE A 182 -0.64 0.05 -7.20
CA ILE A 182 0.44 0.31 -6.24
C ILE A 182 0.37 1.75 -5.74
N LEU A 183 0.25 2.73 -6.65
CA LEU A 183 0.12 4.15 -6.30
C LEU A 183 -1.13 4.41 -5.44
N ARG A 184 -2.27 3.87 -5.86
CA ARG A 184 -3.54 3.97 -5.15
C ARG A 184 -3.45 3.41 -3.73
N LEU A 185 -2.79 2.25 -3.55
CA LEU A 185 -2.57 1.67 -2.23
C LEU A 185 -1.62 2.50 -1.38
N ALA A 186 -0.56 3.06 -1.96
CA ALA A 186 0.35 3.95 -1.25
C ALA A 186 -0.41 5.16 -0.69
N ALA A 187 -1.20 5.85 -1.53
CA ALA A 187 -2.02 7.00 -1.13
C ALA A 187 -3.04 6.62 -0.06
N PHE A 188 -3.78 5.53 -0.28
CA PHE A 188 -4.79 5.05 0.65
C PHE A 188 -4.22 4.77 2.04
N TYR A 189 -3.11 4.04 2.12
CA TYR A 189 -2.50 3.72 3.41
C TYR A 189 -1.87 4.94 4.08
N TYR A 190 -1.37 5.90 3.31
CA TYR A 190 -0.89 7.18 3.85
C TYR A 190 -2.05 7.94 4.50
N ASP A 191 -3.14 8.16 3.79
CA ASP A 191 -4.31 8.91 4.28
C ASP A 191 -5.05 8.21 5.43
N SER A 192 -4.94 6.89 5.49
CA SER A 192 -5.55 6.07 6.55
C SER A 192 -4.70 5.92 7.79
N GLY A 193 -3.48 6.51 7.82
CA GLY A 193 -2.58 6.45 8.96
C GLY A 193 -1.92 5.08 9.15
N HIS A 194 -1.65 4.35 8.05
CA HIS A 194 -0.97 3.05 8.05
C HIS A 194 0.45 3.18 7.45
N PRO A 195 1.40 3.82 8.18
CA PRO A 195 2.67 4.27 7.60
C PRO A 195 3.57 3.13 7.10
N ARG A 196 3.46 1.91 7.63
CA ARG A 196 4.25 0.76 7.14
C ARG A 196 3.81 0.32 5.76
N GLN A 197 2.49 0.24 5.55
CA GLN A 197 1.92 -0.14 4.26
C GLN A 197 2.12 0.98 3.24
N ALA A 198 1.93 2.24 3.62
CA ALA A 198 2.22 3.39 2.79
C ALA A 198 3.69 3.37 2.31
N GLU A 199 4.65 3.19 3.23
CA GLU A 199 6.07 3.08 2.91
C GLU A 199 6.36 1.92 1.95
N LYS A 200 5.74 0.75 2.17
CA LYS A 200 5.91 -0.42 1.30
C LYS A 200 5.51 -0.11 -0.14
N TYR A 201 4.27 0.34 -0.35
CA TYR A 201 3.75 0.59 -1.69
C TYR A 201 4.40 1.81 -2.35
N ALA A 202 4.74 2.85 -1.59
CA ALA A 202 5.47 3.99 -2.11
C ALA A 202 6.88 3.60 -2.60
N LYS A 203 7.62 2.78 -1.85
CA LYS A 203 8.91 2.24 -2.30
C LYS A 203 8.77 1.35 -3.54
N GLU A 204 7.73 0.54 -3.59
CA GLU A 204 7.45 -0.28 -4.75
C GLU A 204 7.16 0.58 -5.98
N PHE A 205 6.42 1.68 -5.81
CA PHE A 205 6.15 2.62 -6.90
C PHE A 205 7.42 3.31 -7.41
N LEU A 206 8.37 3.65 -6.54
CA LEU A 206 9.65 4.24 -6.95
C LEU A 206 10.51 3.36 -7.87
N GLU A 207 10.20 2.10 -8.00
CA GLU A 207 10.84 1.24 -9.01
C GLU A 207 10.39 1.64 -10.44
N PHE A 208 9.25 2.32 -10.57
CA PHE A 208 8.71 2.82 -11.85
C PHE A 208 9.15 4.25 -12.12
N ASP A 209 8.90 5.14 -11.18
CA ASP A 209 9.30 6.54 -11.26
C ASP A 209 10.02 6.95 -9.97
N LYS A 210 11.35 7.09 -10.09
CA LYS A 210 12.24 7.41 -8.96
C LYS A 210 12.11 8.85 -8.49
N GLU A 211 11.49 9.71 -9.30
CA GLU A 211 11.42 11.16 -9.07
C GLU A 211 9.97 11.67 -9.00
N ASP A 212 9.00 10.74 -8.89
CA ASP A 212 7.59 11.10 -8.76
C ASP A 212 7.35 12.02 -7.55
N TYR A 213 6.77 13.18 -7.84
CA TYR A 213 6.55 14.25 -6.86
C TYR A 213 5.71 13.77 -5.67
N PHE A 214 4.59 13.11 -5.94
CA PHE A 214 3.63 12.67 -4.93
C PHE A 214 4.24 11.61 -4.02
N ILE A 215 5.03 10.70 -4.56
CA ILE A 215 5.70 9.65 -3.77
C ILE A 215 6.82 10.23 -2.90
N ILE A 216 7.58 11.21 -3.41
CA ILE A 216 8.60 11.90 -2.60
C ILE A 216 7.94 12.58 -1.40
N GLU A 217 6.83 13.28 -1.60
CA GLU A 217 6.06 13.93 -0.54
C GLU A 217 5.55 12.92 0.48
N MET A 218 4.86 11.88 0.01
CA MET A 218 4.26 10.84 0.83
C MET A 218 5.31 10.11 1.69
N LEU A 219 6.42 9.67 1.11
CA LEU A 219 7.48 8.99 1.85
C LEU A 219 8.14 9.92 2.87
N SER A 220 8.37 11.17 2.50
CA SER A 220 8.94 12.15 3.42
C SER A 220 8.00 12.38 4.61
N GLY A 221 6.71 12.59 4.38
CA GLY A 221 5.69 12.69 5.41
C GLY A 221 5.64 11.45 6.30
N THR A 222 5.60 10.26 5.69
CA THR A 222 5.60 8.97 6.39
C THR A 222 6.81 8.82 7.32
N TYR A 223 8.00 9.18 6.85
CA TYR A 223 9.21 9.11 7.68
C TYR A 223 9.19 10.15 8.81
N PHE A 224 8.72 11.37 8.56
CA PHE A 224 8.67 12.42 9.56
C PHE A 224 7.67 12.10 10.67
N GLU A 225 6.48 11.60 10.34
CA GLU A 225 5.49 11.13 11.31
C GLU A 225 6.04 10.03 12.22
N GLN A 226 6.85 9.13 11.66
CA GLN A 226 7.51 8.06 12.40
C GLN A 226 8.82 8.53 13.08
N LYS A 227 9.23 9.80 12.94
CA LYS A 227 10.52 10.36 13.40
C LYS A 227 11.74 9.61 12.85
N LYS A 228 11.60 8.98 11.69
CA LYS A 228 12.66 8.26 10.97
C LYS A 228 13.48 9.22 10.09
N TYR A 229 14.07 10.24 10.72
CA TYR A 229 14.80 11.30 9.99
C TYR A 229 16.03 10.79 9.25
N ALA A 230 16.68 9.75 9.76
CA ALA A 230 17.84 9.15 9.11
C ALA A 230 17.44 8.41 7.81
N GLU A 231 16.31 7.72 7.82
CA GLU A 231 15.74 7.08 6.64
C GLU A 231 15.27 8.11 5.62
N ALA A 232 14.63 9.18 6.07
CA ALA A 232 14.26 10.31 5.21
C ALA A 232 15.50 10.93 4.55
N GLU A 233 16.57 11.20 5.30
CA GLU A 233 17.83 11.73 4.77
C GLU A 233 18.44 10.77 3.74
N LYS A 234 18.52 9.49 4.05
CA LYS A 234 19.04 8.45 3.15
C LYS A 234 18.28 8.40 1.82
N PHE A 235 16.97 8.56 1.87
CA PHE A 235 16.11 8.59 0.68
C PHE A 235 16.25 9.89 -0.11
N LEU A 236 16.17 11.04 0.57
CA LEU A 236 16.09 12.36 -0.07
C LEU A 236 17.44 12.87 -0.58
N LEU A 237 18.54 12.57 0.11
CA LEU A 237 19.85 13.14 -0.19
C LEU A 237 20.35 12.85 -1.62
N PRO A 238 20.21 11.63 -2.17
CA PRO A 238 20.59 11.35 -3.56
C PRO A 238 19.78 12.17 -4.57
N LEU A 239 18.46 12.35 -4.34
CA LEU A 239 17.56 13.13 -5.20
C LEU A 239 17.88 14.62 -5.10
N ALA A 240 18.05 15.14 -3.89
CA ALA A 240 18.40 16.52 -3.63
C ALA A 240 19.76 16.93 -4.27
N LYS A 241 20.75 16.03 -4.24
CA LYS A 241 22.05 16.24 -4.92
C LYS A 241 21.94 16.30 -6.43
N LYS A 242 20.97 15.64 -7.03
CA LYS A 242 20.64 15.72 -8.46
C LYS A 242 19.88 16.98 -8.85
N GLY A 243 19.45 17.79 -7.89
CA GLY A 243 18.73 19.03 -8.11
C GLY A 243 17.22 18.92 -8.01
N ASN A 244 16.67 17.78 -7.54
CA ASN A 244 15.24 17.66 -7.30
C ASN A 244 14.80 18.63 -6.19
N THR A 245 14.03 19.65 -6.57
CA THR A 245 13.63 20.79 -5.72
C THR A 245 12.83 20.32 -4.50
N GLN A 246 11.93 19.37 -4.69
CA GLN A 246 11.09 18.86 -3.60
C GLN A 246 11.91 18.04 -2.60
N ALA A 247 12.83 17.21 -3.07
CA ALA A 247 13.72 16.47 -2.20
C ALA A 247 14.63 17.41 -1.39
N GLN A 248 15.09 18.52 -2.00
CA GLN A 248 15.84 19.58 -1.29
C GLN A 248 15.00 20.23 -0.20
N TRP A 249 13.73 20.50 -0.48
CA TRP A 249 12.77 21.06 0.46
C TRP A 249 12.53 20.14 1.67
N PHE A 250 12.17 18.88 1.41
CA PHE A 250 11.94 17.92 2.50
C PHE A 250 13.20 17.61 3.30
N LEU A 251 14.36 17.61 2.65
CA LEU A 251 15.65 17.46 3.34
C LEU A 251 15.91 18.65 4.28
N ALA A 252 15.62 19.88 3.84
CA ALA A 252 15.71 21.07 4.69
C ALA A 252 14.77 20.98 5.90
N MET A 253 13.54 20.53 5.71
CA MET A 253 12.58 20.30 6.80
C MET A 253 13.09 19.26 7.80
N GLY A 254 13.60 18.13 7.34
CA GLY A 254 14.15 17.08 8.20
C GLY A 254 15.34 17.56 9.03
N TYR A 255 16.22 18.37 8.45
CA TYR A 255 17.32 18.99 9.19
C TYR A 255 16.84 20.05 10.18
N PHE A 256 15.78 20.80 9.85
CA PHE A 256 15.16 21.74 10.79
C PHE A 256 14.59 21.04 12.02
N GLU A 257 13.82 19.95 11.81
CA GLU A 257 13.23 19.15 12.89
C GLU A 257 14.31 18.51 13.80
N THR A 258 15.47 18.17 13.23
CA THR A 258 16.60 17.63 13.99
C THR A 258 17.57 18.69 14.52
N LYS A 259 17.20 19.98 14.43
CA LYS A 259 17.97 21.14 14.88
C LYS A 259 19.34 21.31 14.21
N LYS A 260 19.53 20.75 13.05
CA LYS A 260 20.71 20.94 12.19
C LYS A 260 20.47 22.19 11.31
N PHE A 261 20.41 23.36 11.95
CA PHE A 261 19.91 24.59 11.32
C PHE A 261 20.77 25.08 10.15
N LYS A 262 22.09 24.90 10.19
CA LYS A 262 22.99 25.29 9.09
C LYS A 262 22.77 24.43 7.84
N GLU A 263 22.61 23.14 8.03
CA GLU A 263 22.28 22.20 6.95
C GLU A 263 20.89 22.48 6.39
N ALA A 264 19.92 22.73 7.27
CA ALA A 264 18.56 23.10 6.88
C ALA A 264 18.57 24.37 6.01
N GLU A 265 19.29 25.42 6.41
CA GLU A 265 19.42 26.68 5.66
C GLU A 265 20.05 26.44 4.27
N SER A 266 21.14 25.66 4.24
CA SER A 266 21.84 25.36 2.98
C SER A 266 20.91 24.68 1.97
N TRP A 267 20.11 23.70 2.40
CA TRP A 267 19.19 22.99 1.53
C TRP A 267 17.95 23.81 1.19
N ALA A 268 17.42 24.60 2.14
CA ALA A 268 16.30 25.50 1.88
C ALA A 268 16.64 26.54 0.80
N LYS A 269 17.85 27.12 0.81
CA LYS A 269 18.31 28.05 -0.24
C LYS A 269 18.32 27.41 -1.60
N LYS A 270 18.83 26.17 -1.73
CA LYS A 270 18.84 25.42 -3.01
C LYS A 270 17.40 25.12 -3.47
N ALA A 271 16.53 24.68 -2.55
CA ALA A 271 15.13 24.46 -2.84
C ALA A 271 14.42 25.74 -3.32
N LEU A 272 14.72 26.89 -2.72
CA LEU A 272 14.15 28.18 -3.12
C LEU A 272 14.54 28.56 -4.55
N ASP A 273 15.81 28.37 -4.91
CA ASP A 273 16.30 28.63 -6.25
C ASP A 273 15.62 27.71 -7.30
N GLY A 274 15.41 26.44 -6.94
CA GLY A 274 14.66 25.49 -7.76
C GLY A 274 13.20 25.89 -7.90
N ALA A 275 12.53 26.14 -6.77
CA ALA A 275 11.11 26.51 -6.75
C ALA A 275 10.80 27.79 -7.53
N LYS A 276 11.69 28.79 -7.48
CA LYS A 276 11.55 30.02 -8.28
C LYS A 276 11.68 29.77 -9.78
N ARG A 277 12.57 28.88 -10.19
CA ARG A 277 12.71 28.48 -11.60
C ARG A 277 11.50 27.71 -12.11
N GLU A 278 10.92 26.86 -11.27
CA GLU A 278 9.77 26.02 -11.59
C GLU A 278 8.42 26.73 -11.42
N GLY A 279 8.41 27.93 -10.82
CA GLY A 279 7.19 28.67 -10.51
C GLY A 279 6.32 27.98 -9.44
N SER A 280 6.96 27.25 -8.52
CA SER A 280 6.27 26.39 -7.53
C SER A 280 6.31 27.01 -6.10
N PHE A 281 6.21 26.23 -5.08
CA PHE A 281 5.96 26.47 -3.63
C PHE A 281 7.01 27.36 -2.89
N SER A 282 7.59 28.38 -3.52
CA SER A 282 8.63 29.25 -2.96
C SER A 282 8.27 29.90 -1.60
N LYS A 283 6.98 30.26 -1.39
CA LYS A 283 6.52 30.92 -0.16
C LYS A 283 6.77 30.11 1.11
N HIS A 284 6.55 28.81 1.07
CA HIS A 284 6.79 27.92 2.23
C HIS A 284 8.28 27.84 2.56
N ILE A 285 9.13 27.82 1.52
CA ILE A 285 10.57 27.78 1.71
C ILE A 285 11.07 29.11 2.29
N GLU A 286 10.54 30.25 1.84
CA GLU A 286 10.86 31.57 2.39
C GLU A 286 10.46 31.68 3.87
N GLN A 287 9.33 31.12 4.26
CA GLN A 287 8.91 31.04 5.67
C GLN A 287 9.90 30.23 6.51
N LEU A 288 10.33 29.06 6.01
CA LEU A 288 11.33 28.25 6.70
C LEU A 288 12.66 29.01 6.87
N LEU A 289 13.11 29.73 5.84
CA LEU A 289 14.34 30.54 5.91
C LEU A 289 14.23 31.66 6.94
N MET A 290 13.08 32.31 7.07
CA MET A 290 12.85 33.30 8.14
C MET A 290 12.93 32.70 9.55
N MET A 291 12.36 31.47 9.72
CA MET A 291 12.47 30.77 11.00
C MET A 291 13.90 30.38 11.32
N LEU A 292 14.65 29.91 10.31
CA LEU A 292 16.06 29.54 10.44
C LEU A 292 16.94 30.74 10.81
N ASP A 293 16.71 31.91 10.22
CA ASP A 293 17.43 33.13 10.57
C ASP A 293 17.24 33.50 12.06
N GLY A 294 16.01 33.34 12.56
CA GLY A 294 15.72 33.53 13.98
C GLY A 294 16.39 32.51 14.91
N GLU A 295 16.64 31.28 14.47
CA GLU A 295 17.33 30.25 15.26
C GLU A 295 18.87 30.38 15.20
N LEU A 296 19.41 30.78 14.06
CA LEU A 296 20.86 30.93 13.84
C LEU A 296 21.46 32.20 14.47
N ASN A 297 20.60 33.20 14.75
CA ASN A 297 21.01 34.46 15.36
C ASN A 297 20.77 34.52 16.90
N LYS A 298 20.35 33.41 17.52
CA LYS A 298 20.28 33.20 18.96
C LYS A 298 21.63 32.80 19.54
#